data_82e3bdcf54d381f82c5f7e34765583f2
#
_entry.id   82e3bdcf54d381f82c5f7e34765583f2
#
_cell.length_a   1.000
_cell.length_b   1.000
_cell.length_c   1.000
_cell.angle_alpha   90.00
_cell.angle_beta   90.00
_cell.angle_gamma   90.00
#
_symmetry.space_group_name_H-M   'P 1'
#
loop_
_entity.id
_entity.type
_entity.pdbx_description
1 polymer ?
#
loop_
_entity_poly.entity_id
_entity_poly.type
_entity_poly.pdbx_seq_one_letter_code
_entity_poly.pdbx_strand_id
1 'polypeptide(L)'
;MKKLIKYSSITLLVLVTLLFCAARIFKYKVDYGIAKDQTEKHHINFPSNQVKVALFSKTTGFRHGEAIDASKPMFLSLATKNNWFLYETEDAGFINEEELSQFDVIIWNNSTGKCLTDDQRVLLENYIKNGGTYIGLHGSGDFSHHWEWYRNDLIGAVFSHHPIKNQIQEATARLNNNADSTLLFNLSGTWDHSEEWYVFYDHPEKNGFEVLYSIDGTQIDPNGNIPILESGKNFGMGKNHPIAWYKEVNKGKIFYTSVGHQGVAYRDPNLIQMLENAIKWGLTD
;
A
#
# COMPACT_ATOMS: atom_id res chain seq x y z
N MET A 1 8.55 -49.75 28.47
CA MET A 1 8.68 -48.36 28.80
C MET A 1 9.63 -47.57 27.86
N LYS A 2 10.94 -47.90 27.78
CA LYS A 2 11.90 -47.12 26.96
C LYS A 2 11.53 -47.01 25.46
N LYS A 3 10.96 -48.03 24.82
CA LYS A 3 10.50 -47.98 23.42
C LYS A 3 9.27 -47.09 23.26
N LEU A 4 8.29 -47.12 24.19
CA LEU A 4 7.10 -46.27 24.14
C LEU A 4 7.48 -44.77 24.26
N ILE A 5 8.39 -44.44 25.16
CA ILE A 5 8.90 -43.07 25.36
C ILE A 5 9.63 -42.58 24.09
N LYS A 6 10.42 -43.46 23.46
CA LYS A 6 11.12 -43.10 22.21
C LYS A 6 10.13 -42.82 21.07
N TYR A 7 9.08 -43.61 20.90
CA TYR A 7 8.07 -43.36 19.87
C TYR A 7 7.25 -42.10 20.14
N SER A 8 6.85 -41.86 21.41
CA SER A 8 6.14 -40.66 21.75
C SER A 8 6.99 -39.41 21.53
N SER A 9 8.31 -39.45 21.83
CA SER A 9 9.22 -38.33 21.55
C SER A 9 9.41 -38.09 20.06
N ILE A 10 9.50 -39.12 19.24
CA ILE A 10 9.58 -38.98 17.77
C ILE A 10 8.28 -38.40 17.22
N THR A 11 7.13 -38.91 17.67
CA THR A 11 5.82 -38.36 17.26
C THR A 11 5.67 -36.91 17.63
N LEU A 12 6.07 -36.48 18.84
CA LEU A 12 6.03 -35.11 19.27
C LEU A 12 6.94 -34.23 18.40
N LEU A 13 8.16 -34.71 18.11
CA LEU A 13 9.10 -33.95 17.26
C LEU A 13 8.53 -33.75 15.84
N VAL A 14 7.92 -34.81 15.26
CA VAL A 14 7.28 -34.72 13.95
C VAL A 14 6.13 -33.71 13.97
N LEU A 15 5.27 -33.73 14.99
CA LEU A 15 4.16 -32.78 15.12
C LEU A 15 4.65 -31.36 15.25
N VAL A 16 5.68 -31.09 16.08
CA VAL A 16 6.27 -29.75 16.24
C VAL A 16 6.88 -29.27 14.91
N THR A 17 7.58 -30.17 14.20
CA THR A 17 8.15 -29.81 12.88
C THR A 17 7.06 -29.50 11.88
N LEU A 18 5.98 -30.25 11.82
CA LEU A 18 4.85 -30.00 10.93
C LEU A 18 4.16 -28.68 11.25
N LEU A 19 3.95 -28.36 12.53
CA LEU A 19 3.39 -27.07 12.96
C LEU A 19 4.30 -25.91 12.58
N PHE A 20 5.61 -26.05 12.78
CA PHE A 20 6.57 -25.03 12.37
C PHE A 20 6.56 -24.82 10.84
N CYS A 21 6.58 -25.88 10.05
CA CYS A 21 6.49 -25.80 8.59
C CYS A 21 5.17 -25.14 8.15
N ALA A 22 4.04 -25.49 8.77
CA ALA A 22 2.75 -24.88 8.48
C ALA A 22 2.74 -23.38 8.79
N ALA A 23 3.31 -22.99 9.93
CA ALA A 23 3.43 -21.58 10.30
C ALA A 23 4.32 -20.78 9.30
N ARG A 24 5.43 -21.37 8.85
CA ARG A 24 6.30 -20.78 7.82
C ARG A 24 5.62 -20.64 6.48
N ILE A 25 4.87 -21.66 6.05
CA ILE A 25 4.09 -21.62 4.81
C ILE A 25 2.99 -20.56 4.90
N PHE A 26 2.29 -20.48 6.05
CA PHE A 26 1.27 -19.47 6.27
C PHE A 26 1.88 -18.07 6.20
N LYS A 27 2.99 -17.82 6.93
CA LYS A 27 3.69 -16.54 6.88
C LYS A 27 4.11 -16.20 5.44
N TYR A 28 4.68 -17.14 4.70
CA TYR A 28 5.06 -16.93 3.31
C TYR A 28 3.84 -16.50 2.45
N LYS A 29 2.69 -17.13 2.63
CA LYS A 29 1.46 -16.75 1.91
C LYS A 29 0.98 -15.35 2.27
N VAL A 30 1.10 -14.96 3.54
CA VAL A 30 0.75 -13.61 4.01
C VAL A 30 1.69 -12.57 3.41
N ASP A 31 3.00 -12.80 3.51
CA ASP A 31 4.03 -11.85 3.09
C ASP A 31 4.13 -11.70 1.57
N TYR A 32 4.01 -12.80 0.84
CA TYR A 32 4.32 -12.84 -0.60
C TYR A 32 3.12 -13.12 -1.50
N GLY A 33 2.06 -13.64 -0.93
CA GLY A 33 0.87 -14.01 -1.67
C GLY A 33 1.04 -15.25 -2.56
N ILE A 34 -0.07 -15.65 -3.16
CA ILE A 34 -0.10 -16.68 -4.19
C ILE A 34 -0.54 -16.00 -5.46
N ALA A 35 0.34 -15.95 -6.46
CA ALA A 35 0.02 -15.36 -7.74
C ALA A 35 -1.24 -16.02 -8.34
N LYS A 36 -2.15 -15.19 -8.81
CA LYS A 36 -3.31 -15.57 -9.60
C LYS A 36 -3.34 -14.64 -10.81
N ASP A 37 -2.95 -15.19 -11.95
CA ASP A 37 -2.95 -14.42 -13.19
C ASP A 37 -4.38 -14.11 -13.61
N GLN A 38 -4.62 -12.90 -14.03
CA GLN A 38 -5.86 -12.37 -14.57
C GLN A 38 -5.48 -11.54 -15.80
N THR A 39 -5.64 -12.13 -16.97
CA THR A 39 -5.20 -11.56 -18.25
C THR A 39 -6.35 -11.42 -19.24
N GLU A 40 -7.56 -11.84 -18.86
CA GLU A 40 -8.75 -11.62 -19.65
C GLU A 40 -9.05 -10.12 -19.68
N LYS A 41 -9.09 -9.54 -20.87
CA LYS A 41 -9.34 -8.10 -21.03
C LYS A 41 -10.75 -7.75 -20.59
N HIS A 42 -10.86 -6.63 -19.88
CA HIS A 42 -12.14 -6.03 -19.58
C HIS A 42 -12.63 -5.23 -20.80
N HIS A 43 -13.93 -5.05 -20.92
CA HIS A 43 -14.53 -4.17 -21.93
C HIS A 43 -15.21 -3.02 -21.20
N ILE A 44 -14.44 -1.96 -20.94
CA ILE A 44 -14.88 -0.83 -20.13
C ILE A 44 -15.47 0.25 -21.07
N ASN A 45 -16.72 0.64 -20.81
CA ASN A 45 -17.33 1.77 -21.50
C ASN A 45 -16.93 3.08 -20.84
N PHE A 46 -15.87 3.71 -21.33
CA PHE A 46 -15.38 4.97 -20.80
C PHE A 46 -16.23 6.17 -21.25
N PRO A 47 -16.62 7.06 -20.33
CA PRO A 47 -17.24 8.33 -20.71
C PRO A 47 -16.20 9.26 -21.36
N SER A 48 -16.63 10.07 -22.34
CA SER A 48 -15.75 10.93 -23.10
C SER A 48 -15.28 12.19 -22.34
N ASN A 49 -16.05 12.67 -21.35
CA ASN A 49 -15.87 14.00 -20.76
C ASN A 49 -15.68 13.96 -19.22
N GLN A 50 -15.14 12.89 -18.70
CA GLN A 50 -14.86 12.75 -17.26
C GLN A 50 -13.42 12.30 -17.05
N VAL A 51 -12.83 12.72 -15.95
CA VAL A 51 -11.61 12.13 -15.40
C VAL A 51 -11.90 10.68 -15.04
N LYS A 52 -11.01 9.77 -15.41
CA LYS A 52 -11.18 8.33 -15.27
C LYS A 52 -10.22 7.80 -14.20
N VAL A 53 -10.77 7.32 -13.12
CA VAL A 53 -10.05 6.81 -11.96
C VAL A 53 -10.30 5.31 -11.82
N ALA A 54 -9.24 4.50 -11.81
CA ALA A 54 -9.32 3.09 -11.44
C ALA A 54 -9.07 2.93 -9.96
N LEU A 55 -9.94 2.20 -9.25
CA LEU A 55 -9.77 1.78 -7.86
C LEU A 55 -9.49 0.27 -7.84
N PHE A 56 -8.22 -0.10 -7.71
CA PHE A 56 -7.75 -1.47 -7.79
C PHE A 56 -7.44 -2.04 -6.41
N SER A 57 -8.13 -3.14 -6.03
CA SER A 57 -8.05 -3.73 -4.67
C SER A 57 -7.69 -5.23 -4.69
N LYS A 58 -6.96 -5.71 -5.70
CA LYS A 58 -6.54 -7.12 -5.77
C LYS A 58 -5.56 -7.45 -4.65
N THR A 59 -5.83 -8.50 -3.91
CA THR A 59 -4.95 -9.00 -2.86
C THR A 59 -4.64 -10.48 -3.08
N THR A 60 -3.37 -10.83 -3.15
CA THR A 60 -2.88 -12.20 -3.18
C THR A 60 -2.04 -12.54 -1.94
N GLY A 61 -1.63 -11.53 -1.18
CA GLY A 61 -1.02 -11.59 0.14
C GLY A 61 -2.05 -11.34 1.25
N PHE A 62 -1.67 -10.57 2.27
CA PHE A 62 -2.59 -10.19 3.35
C PHE A 62 -3.68 -9.24 2.83
N ARG A 63 -4.94 -9.51 3.17
CA ARG A 63 -6.06 -8.65 2.77
C ARG A 63 -6.49 -7.73 3.90
N HIS A 64 -6.35 -6.44 3.68
CA HIS A 64 -6.87 -5.38 4.55
C HIS A 64 -8.37 -5.17 4.29
N GLY A 65 -9.20 -6.19 4.60
CA GLY A 65 -10.62 -6.23 4.19
C GLY A 65 -11.42 -5.04 4.68
N GLU A 66 -11.29 -4.66 5.96
CA GLU A 66 -12.00 -3.51 6.55
C GLU A 66 -11.64 -2.19 5.86
N ALA A 67 -10.35 -1.98 5.57
CA ALA A 67 -9.85 -0.80 4.87
C ALA A 67 -10.39 -0.73 3.44
N ILE A 68 -10.32 -1.84 2.69
CA ILE A 68 -10.83 -1.93 1.32
C ILE A 68 -12.32 -1.63 1.28
N ASP A 69 -13.11 -2.23 2.18
CA ASP A 69 -14.57 -2.06 2.19
C ASP A 69 -14.98 -0.64 2.60
N ALA A 70 -14.23 0.00 3.52
CA ALA A 70 -14.52 1.37 3.96
C ALA A 70 -14.06 2.44 2.95
N SER A 71 -12.98 2.20 2.21
CA SER A 71 -12.47 3.15 1.23
C SER A 71 -13.37 3.29 -0.02
N LYS A 72 -14.02 2.21 -0.45
CA LYS A 72 -14.88 2.20 -1.64
C LYS A 72 -15.98 3.28 -1.62
N PRO A 73 -16.85 3.37 -0.60
CA PRO A 73 -17.86 4.43 -0.53
C PRO A 73 -17.26 5.83 -0.40
N MET A 74 -16.08 5.97 0.22
CA MET A 74 -15.38 7.25 0.29
C MET A 74 -14.93 7.70 -1.11
N PHE A 75 -14.28 6.83 -1.89
CA PHE A 75 -13.88 7.15 -3.26
C PHE A 75 -15.07 7.37 -4.18
N LEU A 76 -16.17 6.64 -4.03
CA LEU A 76 -17.40 6.88 -4.77
C LEU A 76 -17.97 8.27 -4.46
N SER A 77 -17.93 8.72 -3.19
CA SER A 77 -18.33 10.06 -2.79
C SER A 77 -17.43 11.14 -3.42
N LEU A 78 -16.12 10.95 -3.43
CA LEU A 78 -15.18 11.87 -4.09
C LEU A 78 -15.41 11.92 -5.61
N ALA A 79 -15.63 10.78 -6.24
CA ALA A 79 -15.91 10.70 -7.67
C ALA A 79 -17.22 11.43 -8.02
N THR A 80 -18.26 11.25 -7.21
CA THR A 80 -19.55 11.96 -7.37
C THR A 80 -19.37 13.48 -7.22
N LYS A 81 -18.68 13.90 -6.15
CA LYS A 81 -18.40 15.32 -5.85
C LYS A 81 -17.66 16.03 -6.99
N ASN A 82 -16.70 15.34 -7.61
CA ASN A 82 -15.80 15.93 -8.62
C ASN A 82 -16.18 15.57 -10.06
N ASN A 83 -17.28 14.86 -10.29
CA ASN A 83 -17.71 14.36 -11.59
C ASN A 83 -16.64 13.47 -12.28
N TRP A 84 -16.00 12.58 -11.52
CA TRP A 84 -15.06 11.58 -12.02
C TRP A 84 -15.77 10.27 -12.34
N PHE A 85 -15.31 9.56 -13.36
CA PHE A 85 -15.67 8.17 -13.61
C PHE A 85 -14.81 7.29 -12.71
N LEU A 86 -15.43 6.50 -11.82
CA LEU A 86 -14.75 5.55 -10.94
C LEU A 86 -14.97 4.13 -11.44
N TYR A 87 -13.89 3.43 -11.78
CA TYR A 87 -13.89 2.02 -12.12
C TYR A 87 -13.28 1.21 -10.98
N GLU A 88 -14.12 0.47 -10.26
CA GLU A 88 -13.70 -0.38 -9.15
C GLU A 88 -13.49 -1.82 -9.61
N THR A 89 -12.33 -2.41 -9.29
CA THR A 89 -12.02 -3.79 -9.65
C THR A 89 -11.02 -4.45 -8.71
N GLU A 90 -11.12 -5.77 -8.57
CA GLU A 90 -10.10 -6.65 -7.98
C GLU A 90 -9.46 -7.55 -9.06
N ASP A 91 -9.79 -7.36 -10.32
CA ASP A 91 -9.27 -8.11 -11.45
C ASP A 91 -8.23 -7.29 -12.22
N ALA A 92 -7.05 -7.88 -12.43
CA ALA A 92 -5.94 -7.22 -13.12
C ALA A 92 -6.08 -7.21 -14.65
N GLY A 93 -7.13 -7.79 -15.23
CA GLY A 93 -7.36 -7.83 -16.67
C GLY A 93 -7.52 -6.45 -17.31
N PHE A 94 -7.86 -5.41 -16.54
CA PHE A 94 -7.90 -4.03 -17.00
C PHE A 94 -6.50 -3.44 -17.27
N ILE A 95 -5.43 -4.05 -16.72
CA ILE A 95 -4.04 -3.68 -17.02
C ILE A 95 -3.63 -4.28 -18.36
N ASN A 96 -4.10 -3.68 -19.44
CA ASN A 96 -3.77 -3.98 -20.82
C ASN A 96 -3.61 -2.66 -21.60
N GLU A 97 -3.00 -2.69 -22.79
CA GLU A 97 -2.66 -1.47 -23.55
C GLU A 97 -3.87 -0.58 -23.87
N GLU A 98 -5.00 -1.19 -24.18
CA GLU A 98 -6.19 -0.48 -24.63
C GLU A 98 -6.88 0.27 -23.48
N GLU A 99 -7.12 -0.41 -22.37
CA GLU A 99 -7.89 0.12 -21.25
C GLU A 99 -7.04 0.97 -20.33
N LEU A 100 -5.79 0.53 -20.05
CA LEU A 100 -4.88 1.24 -19.15
C LEU A 100 -4.61 2.67 -19.63
N SER A 101 -4.46 2.87 -20.93
CA SER A 101 -4.23 4.18 -21.56
C SER A 101 -5.40 5.16 -21.43
N GLN A 102 -6.58 4.68 -21.06
CA GLN A 102 -7.78 5.51 -20.89
C GLN A 102 -7.89 6.11 -19.48
N PHE A 103 -7.21 5.53 -18.48
CA PHE A 103 -7.25 6.04 -17.12
C PHE A 103 -6.28 7.21 -16.93
N ASP A 104 -6.74 8.22 -16.21
CA ASP A 104 -5.91 9.36 -15.78
C ASP A 104 -5.19 9.02 -14.46
N VAL A 105 -5.86 8.29 -13.56
CA VAL A 105 -5.35 7.92 -12.24
C VAL A 105 -5.66 6.46 -11.92
N ILE A 106 -4.67 5.75 -11.37
CA ILE A 106 -4.83 4.41 -10.80
C ILE A 106 -4.55 4.45 -9.31
N ILE A 107 -5.53 4.03 -8.51
CA ILE A 107 -5.41 3.92 -7.07
C ILE A 107 -5.23 2.46 -6.70
N TRP A 108 -4.09 2.10 -6.12
CA TRP A 108 -3.83 0.80 -5.51
C TRP A 108 -4.32 0.81 -4.07
N ASN A 109 -5.56 0.40 -3.92
CA ASN A 109 -6.29 0.42 -2.67
C ASN A 109 -5.98 -0.82 -1.84
N ASN A 110 -4.92 -0.77 -1.05
CA ASN A 110 -4.46 -1.87 -0.21
C ASN A 110 -4.18 -3.17 -0.99
N SER A 111 -3.77 -3.07 -2.25
CA SER A 111 -3.40 -4.23 -3.06
C SER A 111 -2.09 -4.83 -2.55
N THR A 112 -2.07 -6.14 -2.30
CA THR A 112 -0.92 -6.86 -1.73
C THR A 112 -0.58 -8.13 -2.50
N GLY A 113 0.69 -8.54 -2.44
CA GLY A 113 1.19 -9.74 -3.08
C GLY A 113 1.41 -9.58 -4.58
N LYS A 114 1.57 -10.69 -5.27
CA LYS A 114 1.81 -10.72 -6.72
C LYS A 114 0.52 -10.46 -7.50
N CYS A 115 0.16 -9.19 -7.63
CA CYS A 115 -1.10 -8.77 -8.27
C CYS A 115 -1.06 -8.82 -9.78
N LEU A 116 0.12 -8.66 -10.40
CA LEU A 116 0.30 -8.52 -11.85
C LEU A 116 1.23 -9.60 -12.41
N THR A 117 1.00 -9.98 -13.66
CA THR A 117 1.96 -10.71 -14.48
C THR A 117 3.15 -9.80 -14.84
N ASP A 118 4.23 -10.38 -15.35
CA ASP A 118 5.42 -9.60 -15.75
C ASP A 118 5.08 -8.64 -16.90
N ASP A 119 4.24 -9.04 -17.86
CA ASP A 119 3.78 -8.17 -18.95
C ASP A 119 2.93 -7.02 -18.42
N GLN A 120 2.01 -7.28 -17.50
CA GLN A 120 1.20 -6.23 -16.86
C GLN A 120 2.04 -5.23 -16.06
N ARG A 121 3.15 -5.67 -15.44
CA ARG A 121 4.11 -4.79 -14.77
C ARG A 121 4.76 -3.82 -15.74
N VAL A 122 5.21 -4.31 -16.90
CA VAL A 122 5.79 -3.47 -17.96
C VAL A 122 4.77 -2.44 -18.45
N LEU A 123 3.51 -2.84 -18.63
CA LEU A 123 2.43 -1.92 -19.04
C LEU A 123 2.18 -0.83 -18.00
N LEU A 124 2.11 -1.17 -16.71
CA LEU A 124 1.92 -0.19 -15.63
C LEU A 124 3.12 0.78 -15.53
N GLU A 125 4.34 0.27 -15.65
CA GLU A 125 5.55 1.10 -15.65
C GLU A 125 5.53 2.10 -16.81
N ASN A 126 5.19 1.66 -18.01
CA ASN A 126 5.06 2.51 -19.19
C ASN A 126 3.93 3.52 -19.04
N TYR A 127 2.78 3.13 -18.51
CA TYR A 127 1.66 4.02 -18.23
C TYR A 127 2.09 5.21 -17.37
N ILE A 128 2.79 4.96 -16.27
CA ILE A 128 3.26 6.01 -15.39
C ILE A 128 4.30 6.88 -16.08
N LYS A 129 5.31 6.29 -16.72
CA LYS A 129 6.34 7.05 -17.45
C LYS A 129 5.79 7.95 -18.54
N ASN A 130 4.65 7.60 -19.12
CA ASN A 130 3.99 8.36 -20.18
C ASN A 130 2.97 9.40 -19.69
N GLY A 131 2.81 9.59 -18.39
CA GLY A 131 1.96 10.65 -17.83
C GLY A 131 0.83 10.16 -16.93
N GLY A 132 0.68 8.84 -16.74
CA GLY A 132 -0.30 8.29 -15.83
C GLY A 132 0.04 8.55 -14.36
N THR A 133 -0.97 8.63 -13.53
CA THR A 133 -0.82 8.84 -12.09
C THR A 133 -1.08 7.56 -11.31
N TYR A 134 -0.17 7.28 -10.36
CA TYR A 134 -0.31 6.20 -9.38
C TYR A 134 -0.54 6.75 -7.98
N ILE A 135 -1.51 6.19 -7.27
CA ILE A 135 -1.74 6.47 -5.85
C ILE A 135 -1.78 5.16 -5.08
N GLY A 136 -0.84 4.96 -4.17
CA GLY A 136 -0.76 3.77 -3.31
C GLY A 136 -1.28 4.04 -1.91
N LEU A 137 -2.10 3.13 -1.38
CA LEU A 137 -2.65 3.22 -0.03
C LEU A 137 -2.16 2.05 0.82
N HIS A 138 -1.62 2.36 1.98
CA HIS A 138 -1.24 1.46 3.08
C HIS A 138 -0.65 0.13 2.59
N GLY A 139 -1.43 -0.96 2.56
CA GLY A 139 -0.97 -2.29 2.16
C GLY A 139 -0.32 -2.37 0.79
N SER A 140 -0.56 -1.40 -0.10
CA SER A 140 0.14 -1.34 -1.39
C SER A 140 1.64 -1.06 -1.24
N GLY A 141 2.09 -0.57 -0.09
CA GLY A 141 3.50 -0.30 0.19
C GLY A 141 4.26 -1.50 0.76
N ASP A 142 3.63 -2.65 0.97
CA ASP A 142 4.31 -3.82 1.47
C ASP A 142 5.33 -4.37 0.46
N PHE A 143 6.21 -5.29 0.91
CA PHE A 143 7.27 -5.83 0.06
C PHE A 143 6.84 -7.02 -0.80
N SER A 144 5.60 -7.46 -0.71
CA SER A 144 5.12 -8.71 -1.31
C SER A 144 5.01 -8.67 -2.83
N HIS A 145 5.08 -7.50 -3.44
CA HIS A 145 4.98 -7.36 -4.89
C HIS A 145 6.18 -7.91 -5.67
N HIS A 146 7.32 -8.16 -5.03
CA HIS A 146 8.54 -8.77 -5.64
C HIS A 146 8.98 -8.16 -6.96
N TRP A 147 8.91 -6.85 -7.04
CA TRP A 147 9.21 -6.09 -8.22
C TRP A 147 10.14 -4.93 -7.84
N GLU A 148 11.38 -4.97 -8.33
CA GLU A 148 12.39 -4.01 -7.91
C GLU A 148 12.02 -2.57 -8.24
N TRP A 149 11.54 -2.33 -9.46
CA TRP A 149 11.05 -1.02 -9.87
C TRP A 149 9.89 -0.54 -8.97
N TYR A 150 8.97 -1.43 -8.60
CA TYR A 150 7.89 -1.10 -7.69
C TYR A 150 8.39 -0.58 -6.34
N ARG A 151 9.39 -1.25 -5.76
CA ARG A 151 9.94 -0.88 -4.45
C ARG A 151 10.76 0.40 -4.49
N ASN A 152 11.57 0.59 -5.53
CA ASN A 152 12.55 1.67 -5.60
C ASN A 152 12.00 2.93 -6.25
N ASP A 153 11.19 2.78 -7.31
CA ASP A 153 10.74 3.88 -8.15
C ASP A 153 9.25 4.22 -7.92
N LEU A 154 8.40 3.22 -7.60
CA LEU A 154 6.97 3.46 -7.44
C LEU A 154 6.59 3.75 -5.97
N ILE A 155 7.07 2.97 -5.01
CA ILE A 155 6.86 3.22 -3.58
C ILE A 155 8.02 4.05 -3.00
N GLY A 156 9.24 3.86 -3.50
CA GLY A 156 10.41 4.62 -3.08
C GLY A 156 10.99 4.21 -1.72
N ALA A 157 10.38 3.25 -1.05
CA ALA A 157 10.84 2.70 0.22
C ALA A 157 10.52 1.21 0.30
N VAL A 158 11.39 0.42 0.93
CA VAL A 158 11.17 -1.02 1.10
C VAL A 158 10.57 -1.27 2.47
N PHE A 159 9.33 -1.77 2.49
CA PHE A 159 8.65 -2.14 3.72
C PHE A 159 9.45 -3.18 4.51
N SER A 160 9.58 -2.97 5.81
CA SER A 160 10.24 -3.88 6.73
C SER A 160 9.24 -4.63 7.60
N HIS A 161 8.43 -3.91 8.33
CA HIS A 161 7.46 -4.44 9.30
C HIS A 161 6.52 -3.34 9.81
N HIS A 162 5.55 -3.74 10.58
CA HIS A 162 4.76 -2.88 11.45
C HIS A 162 4.83 -3.42 12.90
N PRO A 163 4.46 -2.64 13.91
CA PRO A 163 4.36 -3.11 15.30
C PRO A 163 3.37 -4.28 15.41
N ILE A 164 3.72 -5.31 16.19
CA ILE A 164 2.84 -6.49 16.36
C ILE A 164 2.03 -6.39 17.65
N LYS A 165 2.67 -6.07 18.77
CA LYS A 165 2.00 -6.03 20.06
C LYS A 165 1.13 -4.79 20.24
N ASN A 166 1.67 -3.64 19.89
CA ASN A 166 0.98 -2.35 19.89
C ASN A 166 0.73 -1.94 18.44
N GLN A 167 -0.12 -2.67 17.75
CA GLN A 167 -0.31 -2.53 16.31
C GLN A 167 -0.84 -1.15 15.95
N ILE A 168 -1.85 -0.68 16.65
CA ILE A 168 -2.43 0.65 16.43
C ILE A 168 -1.91 1.60 17.52
N GLN A 169 -1.26 2.67 17.10
CA GLN A 169 -0.67 3.66 18.00
C GLN A 169 -1.03 5.08 17.55
N GLU A 170 -1.27 5.93 18.54
CA GLU A 170 -1.51 7.36 18.34
C GLU A 170 -0.21 8.10 18.03
N ALA A 171 -0.22 8.99 17.05
CA ALA A 171 0.86 9.93 16.77
C ALA A 171 0.33 11.22 16.14
N THR A 172 1.09 12.32 16.33
CA THR A 172 0.81 13.58 15.65
C THR A 172 1.62 13.68 14.37
N ALA A 173 0.97 13.63 13.23
CA ALA A 173 1.58 13.90 11.94
C ALA A 173 1.81 15.40 11.72
N ARG A 174 2.89 15.74 11.03
CA ARG A 174 3.29 17.11 10.70
C ARG A 174 3.42 17.27 9.19
N LEU A 175 2.76 18.28 8.67
CA LEU A 175 2.76 18.63 7.25
C LEU A 175 4.08 19.29 6.86
N ASN A 176 4.64 18.91 5.73
CA ASN A 176 5.74 19.63 5.09
C ASN A 176 5.15 20.80 4.26
N ASN A 177 5.24 22.01 4.77
CA ASN A 177 4.70 23.20 4.14
C ASN A 177 5.42 23.61 2.84
N ASN A 178 6.50 22.93 2.46
CA ASN A 178 7.23 23.18 1.20
C ASN A 178 6.81 22.22 0.07
N ALA A 179 5.84 21.34 0.31
CA ALA A 179 5.30 20.44 -0.70
C ALA A 179 4.53 21.19 -1.80
N ASP A 180 4.18 20.50 -2.87
CA ASP A 180 3.36 21.05 -3.96
C ASP A 180 2.05 21.68 -3.43
N SER A 181 1.71 22.87 -3.93
CA SER A 181 0.57 23.64 -3.45
C SER A 181 -0.78 22.94 -3.64
N THR A 182 -0.92 22.10 -4.68
CA THR A 182 -2.13 21.31 -4.92
C THR A 182 -2.27 20.24 -3.85
N LEU A 183 -1.16 19.59 -3.46
CA LEU A 183 -1.14 18.60 -2.38
C LEU A 183 -1.43 19.24 -1.02
N LEU A 184 -1.01 20.49 -0.79
CA LEU A 184 -1.20 21.20 0.48
C LEU A 184 -2.62 21.74 0.70
N PHE A 185 -3.46 21.76 -0.32
CA PHE A 185 -4.76 22.43 -0.25
C PHE A 185 -5.65 21.90 0.88
N ASN A 186 -6.03 22.78 1.81
CA ASN A 186 -6.89 22.48 2.97
C ASN A 186 -6.42 21.32 3.88
N LEU A 187 -5.13 21.00 3.87
CA LEU A 187 -4.56 20.04 4.82
C LEU A 187 -4.24 20.69 6.16
N SER A 188 -4.38 19.93 7.23
CA SER A 188 -4.01 20.33 8.58
C SER A 188 -2.49 20.35 8.74
N GLY A 189 -1.92 21.43 9.27
CA GLY A 189 -0.48 21.52 9.57
C GLY A 189 0.00 20.49 10.59
N THR A 190 -0.91 20.09 11.51
CA THR A 190 -0.75 18.95 12.44
C THR A 190 -2.00 18.10 12.38
N TRP A 191 -1.84 16.78 12.49
CA TRP A 191 -2.92 15.81 12.41
C TRP A 191 -2.70 14.66 13.38
N ASP A 192 -3.52 14.61 14.43
CA ASP A 192 -3.50 13.49 15.38
C ASP A 192 -4.25 12.30 14.78
N HIS A 193 -3.57 11.17 14.70
CA HIS A 193 -4.11 9.97 14.06
C HIS A 193 -3.62 8.71 14.75
N SER A 194 -4.47 7.68 14.77
CA SER A 194 -4.12 6.34 15.26
C SER A 194 -4.02 5.38 14.10
N GLU A 195 -2.86 4.76 13.93
CA GLU A 195 -2.58 3.94 12.75
C GLU A 195 -1.67 2.75 13.06
N GLU A 196 -1.63 1.78 12.14
CA GLU A 196 -0.59 0.79 12.02
C GLU A 196 0.61 1.41 11.29
N TRP A 197 1.54 1.99 12.05
CA TRP A 197 2.67 2.70 11.47
C TRP A 197 3.65 1.73 10.79
N TYR A 198 3.72 1.76 9.46
CA TYR A 198 4.66 0.96 8.67
C TYR A 198 6.08 1.46 8.85
N VAL A 199 7.01 0.55 9.14
CA VAL A 199 8.44 0.83 9.22
C VAL A 199 9.11 0.33 7.93
N PHE A 200 9.90 1.21 7.31
CA PHE A 200 10.63 0.92 6.09
C PHE A 200 12.12 0.77 6.39
N TYR A 201 12.85 0.01 5.54
CA TYR A 201 14.31 -0.10 5.66
C TYR A 201 15.01 1.19 5.28
N ASP A 202 14.46 1.94 4.35
CA ASP A 202 15.01 3.17 3.82
C ASP A 202 13.97 4.30 3.82
N HIS A 203 14.48 5.52 3.88
CA HIS A 203 13.66 6.72 3.75
C HIS A 203 13.39 7.01 2.26
N PRO A 204 12.15 7.33 1.85
CA PRO A 204 11.80 7.53 0.44
C PRO A 204 12.58 8.67 -0.24
N GLU A 205 13.05 9.66 0.51
CA GLU A 205 13.91 10.75 0.00
C GLU A 205 15.21 10.24 -0.63
N LYS A 206 15.73 9.06 -0.23
CA LYS A 206 16.90 8.45 -0.86
C LYS A 206 16.66 8.10 -2.33
N ASN A 207 15.41 7.84 -2.69
CA ASN A 207 14.96 7.53 -4.04
C ASN A 207 14.31 8.73 -4.73
N GLY A 208 14.53 9.95 -4.21
CA GLY A 208 14.10 11.21 -4.81
C GLY A 208 12.62 11.54 -4.61
N PHE A 209 11.97 10.94 -3.62
CA PHE A 209 10.62 11.32 -3.22
C PHE A 209 10.65 12.51 -2.25
N GLU A 210 9.59 13.30 -2.28
CA GLU A 210 9.33 14.36 -1.33
C GLU A 210 8.30 13.90 -0.29
N VAL A 211 8.59 14.15 0.99
CA VAL A 211 7.70 13.77 2.09
C VAL A 211 6.64 14.85 2.26
N LEU A 212 5.35 14.45 2.26
CA LEU A 212 4.21 15.32 2.53
C LEU A 212 3.88 15.36 4.03
N TYR A 213 3.77 14.20 4.67
CA TYR A 213 3.53 14.08 6.12
C TYR A 213 4.54 13.16 6.76
N SER A 214 4.98 13.51 7.98
CA SER A 214 5.81 12.67 8.83
C SER A 214 5.32 12.69 10.28
N ILE A 215 5.66 11.65 11.05
CA ILE A 215 5.49 11.60 12.51
C ILE A 215 6.84 11.58 13.22
N ASP A 216 6.86 11.85 14.52
CA ASP A 216 8.03 11.56 15.36
C ASP A 216 8.04 10.06 15.71
N GLY A 217 8.70 9.26 14.90
CA GLY A 217 8.79 7.81 15.06
C GLY A 217 9.57 7.36 16.32
N THR A 218 10.14 8.28 17.12
CA THR A 218 10.74 7.95 18.41
C THR A 218 9.69 7.83 19.51
N GLN A 219 8.46 8.26 19.25
CA GLN A 219 7.33 8.21 20.20
C GLN A 219 6.46 6.98 20.04
N ILE A 220 6.69 6.17 19.01
CA ILE A 220 5.99 4.90 18.78
C ILE A 220 6.87 3.70 19.14
N ASP A 221 6.24 2.61 19.57
CA ASP A 221 6.91 1.31 19.72
C ASP A 221 7.01 0.64 18.34
N PRO A 222 8.20 0.53 17.73
CA PRO A 222 8.33 -0.03 16.39
C PRO A 222 8.42 -1.56 16.37
N ASN A 223 8.26 -2.26 17.51
CA ASN A 223 8.59 -3.68 17.62
C ASN A 223 7.66 -4.59 16.80
N GLY A 224 8.15 -5.06 15.67
CA GLY A 224 7.52 -6.00 14.76
C GLY A 224 8.04 -7.45 14.89
N ASN A 225 8.81 -7.79 15.94
CA ASN A 225 9.28 -9.17 16.11
C ASN A 225 8.13 -10.13 16.40
N ILE A 226 8.14 -11.28 15.71
CA ILE A 226 7.22 -12.39 15.95
C ILE A 226 8.04 -13.54 16.55
N PRO A 227 7.77 -13.97 17.80
CA PRO A 227 8.53 -15.05 18.45
C PRO A 227 8.68 -16.27 17.53
N ILE A 228 9.91 -16.78 17.40
CA ILE A 228 10.28 -17.97 16.61
C ILE A 228 10.20 -17.76 15.07
N LEU A 229 9.32 -16.88 14.60
CA LEU A 229 9.06 -16.70 13.17
C LEU A 229 9.89 -15.56 12.56
N GLU A 230 10.03 -14.44 13.25
CA GLU A 230 10.71 -13.25 12.74
C GLU A 230 11.42 -12.48 13.85
N SER A 231 12.65 -12.09 13.60
CA SER A 231 13.50 -11.33 14.54
C SER A 231 14.22 -10.19 13.81
N GLY A 232 14.78 -9.25 14.60
CA GLY A 232 15.50 -8.10 14.04
C GLY A 232 14.57 -6.99 13.51
N LYS A 233 13.29 -7.03 13.86
CA LYS A 233 12.27 -6.07 13.49
C LYS A 233 11.90 -5.14 14.65
N ASN A 234 12.90 -4.60 15.35
CA ASN A 234 12.74 -3.73 16.50
C ASN A 234 13.37 -2.35 16.31
N PHE A 235 13.61 -1.96 15.07
CA PHE A 235 14.08 -0.62 14.71
C PHE A 235 12.91 0.24 14.22
N GLY A 236 13.05 1.56 14.38
CA GLY A 236 12.12 2.56 13.84
C GLY A 236 12.81 3.50 12.86
N MET A 237 12.09 4.48 12.34
CA MET A 237 12.59 5.43 11.35
C MET A 237 13.08 6.77 11.96
N GLY A 238 13.10 6.86 13.29
CA GLY A 238 13.56 8.08 13.97
C GLY A 238 12.55 9.23 13.95
N LYS A 239 13.03 10.48 14.14
CA LYS A 239 12.15 11.66 14.30
C LYS A 239 11.37 12.04 13.05
N ASN A 240 11.90 11.76 11.87
CA ASN A 240 11.26 12.09 10.59
C ASN A 240 10.75 10.81 9.94
N HIS A 241 9.80 10.14 10.58
CA HIS A 241 9.18 8.93 10.06
C HIS A 241 8.12 9.32 9.01
N PRO A 242 8.36 9.07 7.71
CA PRO A 242 7.43 9.47 6.64
C PRO A 242 6.19 8.58 6.64
N ILE A 243 5.02 9.21 6.44
CA ILE A 243 3.74 8.50 6.37
C ILE A 243 2.96 8.83 5.09
N ALA A 244 3.34 9.89 4.37
CA ALA A 244 2.86 10.19 3.02
C ALA A 244 3.96 10.88 2.24
N TRP A 245 4.13 10.51 0.96
CA TRP A 245 5.15 11.07 0.08
C TRP A 245 4.75 10.97 -1.39
N TYR A 246 5.45 11.72 -2.24
CA TYR A 246 5.14 11.82 -3.66
C TYR A 246 6.39 12.06 -4.49
N LYS A 247 6.29 11.82 -5.79
CA LYS A 247 7.38 12.04 -6.75
C LYS A 247 6.80 12.20 -8.16
N GLU A 248 7.41 13.06 -8.96
CA GLU A 248 7.23 13.06 -10.40
C GLU A 248 8.25 12.15 -11.07
N VAL A 249 7.78 11.30 -11.98
CA VAL A 249 8.62 10.33 -12.72
C VAL A 249 8.38 10.50 -14.22
N ASN A 250 9.35 11.04 -14.94
CA ASN A 250 9.22 11.43 -16.33
C ASN A 250 8.06 12.41 -16.53
N LYS A 251 6.92 11.94 -17.07
CA LYS A 251 5.69 12.72 -17.23
C LYS A 251 4.61 12.32 -16.22
N GLY A 252 4.81 11.26 -15.49
CA GLY A 252 3.81 10.71 -14.58
C GLY A 252 4.04 11.12 -13.14
N LYS A 253 3.08 10.82 -12.30
CA LYS A 253 3.04 11.23 -10.91
C LYS A 253 2.75 10.05 -9.99
N ILE A 254 3.45 10.02 -8.87
CA ILE A 254 3.36 8.96 -7.88
C ILE A 254 3.08 9.57 -6.52
N PHE A 255 2.05 9.08 -5.87
CA PHE A 255 1.72 9.39 -4.47
C PHE A 255 1.56 8.09 -3.68
N TYR A 256 2.07 8.06 -2.47
CA TYR A 256 1.85 6.96 -1.54
C TYR A 256 1.59 7.47 -0.13
N THR A 257 0.69 6.79 0.59
CA THR A 257 0.53 6.96 2.04
C THR A 257 0.48 5.63 2.74
N SER A 258 1.20 5.50 3.87
CA SER A 258 1.10 4.34 4.76
C SER A 258 -0.11 4.39 5.69
N VAL A 259 -0.91 5.46 5.65
CA VAL A 259 -2.15 5.60 6.41
C VAL A 259 -3.29 4.87 5.67
N GLY A 260 -4.18 4.22 6.43
CA GLY A 260 -5.36 3.57 5.89
C GLY A 260 -5.48 2.08 6.20
N HIS A 261 -4.90 1.61 7.32
CA HIS A 261 -5.09 0.23 7.80
C HIS A 261 -6.51 -0.03 8.28
N GLN A 262 -7.05 0.90 9.05
CA GLN A 262 -8.38 0.75 9.66
C GLN A 262 -9.46 1.41 8.81
N GLY A 263 -10.64 0.80 8.77
CA GLY A 263 -11.79 1.38 8.06
C GLY A 263 -12.22 2.76 8.56
N VAL A 264 -11.99 3.07 9.83
CA VAL A 264 -12.30 4.38 10.42
C VAL A 264 -11.44 5.50 9.82
N ALA A 265 -10.23 5.23 9.35
CA ALA A 265 -9.36 6.20 8.70
C ALA A 265 -10.01 6.84 7.48
N TYR A 266 -10.83 6.10 6.73
CA TYR A 266 -11.54 6.60 5.54
C TYR A 266 -12.76 7.49 5.86
N ARG A 267 -12.97 7.84 7.14
CA ARG A 267 -13.91 8.87 7.60
C ARG A 267 -13.20 10.11 8.13
N ASP A 268 -11.87 10.07 8.24
CA ASP A 268 -11.06 11.18 8.69
C ASP A 268 -11.00 12.26 7.61
N PRO A 269 -11.43 13.50 7.92
CA PRO A 269 -11.48 14.59 6.92
C PRO A 269 -10.12 14.93 6.32
N ASN A 270 -9.03 14.81 7.11
CA ASN A 270 -7.68 15.12 6.64
C ASN A 270 -7.15 14.05 5.67
N LEU A 271 -7.41 12.77 5.94
CA LEU A 271 -7.08 11.68 4.99
C LEU A 271 -7.88 11.82 3.69
N ILE A 272 -9.20 12.07 3.79
CA ILE A 272 -10.08 12.25 2.62
C ILE A 272 -9.58 13.41 1.76
N GLN A 273 -9.25 14.56 2.39
CA GLN A 273 -8.74 15.73 1.68
C GLN A 273 -7.37 15.44 1.05
N MET A 274 -6.48 14.73 1.74
CA MET A 274 -5.17 14.35 1.21
C MET A 274 -5.30 13.46 -0.03
N LEU A 275 -6.20 12.48 -0.03
CA LEU A 275 -6.44 11.61 -1.18
C LEU A 275 -7.11 12.35 -2.34
N GLU A 276 -8.05 13.25 -2.07
CA GLU A 276 -8.64 14.13 -3.09
C GLU A 276 -7.57 15.02 -3.74
N ASN A 277 -6.67 15.58 -2.94
CA ASN A 277 -5.56 16.41 -3.42
C ASN A 277 -4.57 15.61 -4.26
N ALA A 278 -4.25 14.36 -3.85
CA ALA A 278 -3.36 13.49 -4.62
C ALA A 278 -3.93 13.16 -6.00
N ILE A 279 -5.25 12.91 -6.10
CA ILE A 279 -5.92 12.71 -7.40
C ILE A 279 -5.83 14.00 -8.23
N LYS A 280 -6.18 15.15 -7.64
CA LYS A 280 -6.13 16.45 -8.36
C LYS A 280 -4.72 16.83 -8.79
N TRP A 281 -3.72 16.60 -7.95
CA TRP A 281 -2.31 16.83 -8.29
C TRP A 281 -1.89 15.94 -9.48
N GLY A 282 -2.34 14.69 -9.49
CA GLY A 282 -2.13 13.79 -10.61
C GLY A 282 -2.68 14.28 -11.95
N LEU A 283 -3.66 15.20 -11.93
CA LEU A 283 -4.30 15.76 -13.11
C LEU A 283 -3.73 17.13 -13.54
N THR A 284 -2.77 17.68 -12.81
CA THR A 284 -2.07 18.92 -13.23
C THR A 284 -1.04 18.59 -14.33
N ASP A 285 -0.73 19.59 -15.17
CA ASP A 285 0.29 19.47 -16.24
C ASP A 285 1.71 19.36 -15.64
#